data_895fda6a13fefa6cd36892bb0b7059f2
#
_entry.id   895fda6a13fefa6cd36892bb0b7059f2
#
_cell.length_a   1.000
_cell.length_b   1.000
_cell.length_c   1.000
_cell.angle_alpha   90.00
_cell.angle_beta   90.00
_cell.angle_gamma   90.00
#
_symmetry.space_group_name_H-M   'P 1'
#
loop_
_entity.id
_entity.type
_entity.pdbx_description
1 polymer ?
#
loop_
_entity_poly.entity_id
_entity_poly.type
_entity_poly.pdbx_seq_one_letter_code
_entity_poly.pdbx_strand_id
1 'polypeptide(L)'
;GRNDVGKVAAPGSVSVPRLMEIERYSHVMHIVSRVEGFLKPEMDCFDLFMSAFPAGTVSGAPKIRAMEIISELEPSPRGPYAGAVGYFGFNGNMDFCITIRTITIMKNRLSIQVGAGIVSDSSPANEYDETLRKAGAMFKAIERVKENDTAY
;
A
#
# COMPACT_ATOMS: atom_id res chain seq x y z
N GLY A 1 4.60 -6.05 -9.00
CA GLY A 1 3.69 -5.46 -10.00
C GLY A 1 3.74 -6.19 -11.32
N ARG A 2 4.93 -6.43 -11.86
CA ARG A 2 5.09 -7.17 -13.13
C ARG A 2 4.49 -8.58 -13.07
N ASN A 3 4.70 -9.30 -11.98
CA ASN A 3 4.12 -10.63 -11.79
C ASN A 3 2.59 -10.56 -11.65
N ASP A 4 2.07 -9.58 -10.94
CA ASP A 4 0.64 -9.43 -10.70
C ASP A 4 -0.12 -9.06 -11.99
N VAL A 5 0.37 -8.05 -12.71
CA VAL A 5 -0.20 -7.66 -14.01
C VAL A 5 -0.07 -8.80 -15.03
N GLY A 6 1.05 -9.55 -15.02
CA GLY A 6 1.31 -10.64 -15.95
C GLY A 6 0.32 -11.80 -15.87
N LYS A 7 -0.39 -11.99 -14.76
CA LYS A 7 -1.40 -13.05 -14.63
C LYS A 7 -2.62 -12.82 -15.52
N VAL A 8 -3.00 -11.55 -15.71
CA VAL A 8 -4.21 -11.14 -16.44
C VAL A 8 -3.90 -10.45 -17.78
N ALA A 9 -2.66 -10.12 -18.03
CA ALA A 9 -2.23 -9.48 -19.28
C ALA A 9 -2.01 -10.49 -20.40
N ALA A 10 -2.23 -10.05 -21.63
CA ALA A 10 -1.92 -10.82 -22.84
C ALA A 10 -0.41 -11.17 -22.88
N PRO A 11 -0.04 -12.39 -23.30
CA PRO A 11 1.36 -12.79 -23.38
C PRO A 11 2.21 -11.78 -24.17
N GLY A 12 3.37 -11.41 -23.62
CA GLY A 12 4.31 -10.46 -24.24
C GLY A 12 3.92 -8.99 -24.17
N SER A 13 2.74 -8.64 -23.60
CA SER A 13 2.29 -7.23 -23.52
C SER A 13 2.79 -6.49 -22.27
N VAL A 14 3.33 -7.21 -21.27
CA VAL A 14 3.78 -6.57 -20.02
C VAL A 14 5.09 -5.82 -20.26
N SER A 15 5.09 -4.56 -19.91
CA SER A 15 6.25 -3.68 -19.98
C SER A 15 6.47 -2.90 -18.68
N VAL A 16 7.68 -2.39 -18.49
CA VAL A 16 8.04 -1.54 -17.34
C VAL A 16 8.65 -0.26 -17.89
N PRO A 17 7.84 0.69 -18.37
CA PRO A 17 8.33 1.92 -19.01
C PRO A 17 9.11 2.83 -18.05
N ARG A 18 8.85 2.73 -16.74
CA ARG A 18 9.59 3.44 -15.69
C ARG A 18 10.02 2.43 -14.63
N LEU A 19 11.30 2.35 -14.32
CA LEU A 19 11.86 1.39 -13.39
C LEU A 19 12.71 2.09 -12.33
N MET A 20 12.32 1.95 -11.06
CA MET A 20 13.07 2.41 -9.90
C MET A 20 13.44 3.90 -9.93
N GLU A 21 12.53 4.73 -10.44
CA GLU A 21 12.70 6.18 -10.45
C GLU A 21 12.42 6.77 -9.06
N ILE A 22 13.25 7.74 -8.65
CA ILE A 22 13.06 8.41 -7.37
C ILE A 22 12.09 9.58 -7.55
N GLU A 23 10.91 9.46 -6.92
CA GLU A 23 9.95 10.55 -6.83
C GLU A 23 10.06 11.23 -5.46
N ARG A 24 10.20 12.57 -5.48
CA ARG A 24 10.34 13.39 -4.28
C ARG A 24 9.05 14.14 -4.01
N TYR A 25 8.49 13.92 -2.82
CA TYR A 25 7.35 14.64 -2.28
C TYR A 25 7.78 15.49 -1.09
N SER A 26 6.93 16.40 -0.63
CA SER A 26 7.25 17.35 0.45
C SER A 26 7.75 16.71 1.74
N HIS A 27 7.34 15.47 2.04
CA HIS A 27 7.66 14.80 3.30
C HIS A 27 8.26 13.40 3.15
N VAL A 28 8.31 12.86 1.92
CA VAL A 28 8.79 11.50 1.65
C VAL A 28 9.43 11.39 0.28
N MET A 29 10.33 10.45 0.13
CA MET A 29 10.85 9.99 -1.16
C MET A 29 10.40 8.57 -1.40
N HIS A 30 10.03 8.27 -2.63
CA HIS A 30 9.63 6.93 -3.04
C HIS A 30 10.44 6.46 -4.24
N ILE A 31 10.75 5.17 -4.25
CA ILE A 31 11.22 4.48 -5.46
C ILE A 31 9.97 3.96 -6.16
N VAL A 32 9.73 4.45 -7.37
CA VAL A 32 8.52 4.16 -8.15
C VAL A 32 8.88 3.39 -9.41
N SER A 33 8.07 2.41 -9.73
CA SER A 33 8.11 1.72 -11.02
C SER A 33 6.70 1.67 -11.60
N ARG A 34 6.60 1.80 -12.93
CA ARG A 34 5.33 1.71 -13.65
C ARG A 34 5.31 0.40 -14.44
N VAL A 35 4.27 -0.37 -14.26
CA VAL A 35 4.03 -1.62 -14.99
C VAL A 35 2.78 -1.44 -15.83
N GLU A 36 2.85 -1.80 -17.09
CA GLU A 36 1.75 -1.72 -18.05
C GLU A 36 1.57 -3.06 -18.77
N GLY A 37 0.35 -3.31 -19.23
CA GLY A 37 0.02 -4.47 -20.03
C GLY A 37 -1.37 -4.34 -20.64
N PHE A 38 -1.64 -5.07 -21.72
CA PHE A 38 -2.97 -5.19 -22.28
C PHE A 38 -3.68 -6.36 -21.63
N LEU A 39 -4.90 -6.15 -21.13
CA LEU A 39 -5.71 -7.23 -20.56
C LEU A 39 -6.01 -8.29 -21.65
N LYS A 40 -6.10 -9.54 -21.22
CA LYS A 40 -6.65 -10.61 -22.08
C LYS A 40 -8.12 -10.29 -22.39
N PRO A 41 -8.65 -10.69 -23.58
CA PRO A 41 -10.02 -10.36 -23.98
C PRO A 41 -11.11 -10.83 -23.01
N GLU A 42 -10.86 -11.90 -22.28
CA GLU A 42 -11.77 -12.50 -21.30
C GLU A 42 -11.67 -11.87 -19.90
N MET A 43 -10.72 -10.96 -19.66
CA MET A 43 -10.45 -10.34 -18.37
C MET A 43 -10.96 -8.90 -18.33
N ASP A 44 -11.32 -8.44 -17.13
CA ASP A 44 -11.80 -7.08 -16.89
C ASP A 44 -11.03 -6.35 -15.76
N CYS A 45 -11.51 -5.19 -15.37
CA CYS A 45 -10.89 -4.41 -14.31
C CYS A 45 -10.95 -5.09 -12.93
N PHE A 46 -11.96 -5.92 -12.66
CA PHE A 46 -12.04 -6.68 -11.42
C PHE A 46 -10.96 -7.77 -11.36
N ASP A 47 -10.73 -8.47 -12.48
CA ASP A 47 -9.66 -9.46 -12.58
C ASP A 47 -8.29 -8.84 -12.35
N LEU A 48 -8.05 -7.65 -12.94
CA LEU A 48 -6.82 -6.89 -12.72
C LEU A 48 -6.67 -6.50 -11.24
N PHE A 49 -7.73 -5.99 -10.63
CA PHE A 49 -7.72 -5.64 -9.21
C PHE A 49 -7.42 -6.86 -8.34
N MET A 50 -8.11 -7.96 -8.52
CA MET A 50 -7.90 -9.20 -7.77
C MET A 50 -6.50 -9.78 -7.94
N SER A 51 -5.91 -9.66 -9.12
CA SER A 51 -4.53 -10.07 -9.39
C SER A 51 -3.50 -9.20 -8.67
N ALA A 52 -3.73 -7.89 -8.60
CA ALA A 52 -2.82 -6.94 -7.97
C ALA A 52 -2.96 -6.87 -6.44
N PHE A 53 -4.16 -7.12 -5.92
CA PHE A 53 -4.47 -7.03 -4.49
C PHE A 53 -4.06 -8.31 -3.71
N PRO A 54 -3.55 -8.17 -2.47
CA PRO A 54 -3.04 -6.93 -1.88
C PRO A 54 -1.72 -6.48 -2.54
N ALA A 55 -1.43 -5.19 -2.48
CA ALA A 55 -0.22 -4.65 -3.09
C ALA A 55 1.05 -5.29 -2.53
N GLY A 56 1.99 -5.67 -3.40
CA GLY A 56 3.22 -6.35 -3.02
C GLY A 56 4.09 -5.55 -2.04
N THR A 57 4.04 -4.21 -2.13
CA THR A 57 4.79 -3.30 -1.23
C THR A 57 4.33 -3.34 0.23
N VAL A 58 3.14 -3.84 0.51
CA VAL A 58 2.59 -3.99 1.87
C VAL A 58 2.35 -5.44 2.27
N SER A 59 2.59 -6.38 1.36
CA SER A 59 2.54 -7.83 1.63
C SER A 59 3.93 -8.45 1.56
N GLY A 60 4.54 -8.47 0.39
CA GLY A 60 5.88 -9.04 0.16
C GLY A 60 5.91 -9.93 -1.07
N ALA A 61 7.06 -10.52 -1.31
CA ALA A 61 7.31 -11.43 -2.43
C ALA A 61 8.14 -12.66 -1.97
N PRO A 62 7.71 -13.87 -2.34
CA PRO A 62 6.47 -14.26 -3.03
C PRO A 62 5.21 -13.93 -2.23
N LYS A 63 4.19 -13.38 -2.88
CA LYS A 63 3.00 -12.78 -2.22
C LYS A 63 2.29 -13.74 -1.27
N ILE A 64 1.99 -14.96 -1.70
CA ILE A 64 1.23 -15.91 -0.89
C ILE A 64 2.00 -16.26 0.38
N ARG A 65 3.27 -16.63 0.27
CA ARG A 65 4.08 -16.98 1.45
C ARG A 65 4.28 -15.79 2.40
N ALA A 66 4.44 -14.59 1.86
CA ALA A 66 4.51 -13.38 2.66
C ALA A 66 3.22 -13.14 3.46
N MET A 67 2.06 -13.35 2.85
CA MET A 67 0.76 -13.21 3.52
C MET A 67 0.56 -14.27 4.62
N GLU A 68 1.00 -15.52 4.39
CA GLU A 68 1.00 -16.56 5.42
C GLU A 68 1.83 -16.15 6.63
N ILE A 69 3.07 -15.70 6.41
CA ILE A 69 3.97 -15.24 7.48
C ILE A 69 3.37 -14.05 8.24
N ILE A 70 2.78 -13.08 7.53
CA ILE A 70 2.09 -11.95 8.16
C ILE A 70 0.96 -12.44 9.06
N SER A 71 0.16 -13.40 8.59
CA SER A 71 -0.93 -13.99 9.37
C SER A 71 -0.45 -14.77 10.60
N GLU A 72 0.73 -15.38 10.51
CA GLU A 72 1.36 -16.11 11.63
C GLU A 72 1.94 -15.17 12.69
N LEU A 73 2.52 -14.03 12.29
CA LEU A 73 3.33 -13.18 13.15
C LEU A 73 2.61 -11.93 13.67
N GLU A 74 1.66 -11.38 12.93
CA GLU A 74 0.96 -10.17 13.38
C GLU A 74 -0.11 -10.52 14.44
N PRO A 75 -0.06 -9.89 15.63
CA PRO A 75 -0.93 -10.24 16.74
C PRO A 75 -2.38 -9.77 16.58
N SER A 76 -2.64 -8.90 15.59
CA SER A 76 -3.96 -8.33 15.35
C SER A 76 -4.24 -8.15 13.86
N PRO A 77 -5.52 -8.25 13.43
CA PRO A 77 -5.90 -7.98 12.06
C PRO A 77 -5.54 -6.57 11.63
N ARG A 78 -5.10 -6.43 10.38
CA ARG A 78 -4.73 -5.13 9.79
C ARG A 78 -5.91 -4.18 9.60
N GLY A 79 -7.14 -4.70 9.51
CA GLY A 79 -8.31 -3.89 9.19
C GLY A 79 -8.14 -3.16 7.85
N PRO A 80 -8.38 -1.82 7.80
CA PRO A 80 -8.19 -1.04 6.59
C PRO A 80 -6.72 -0.89 6.14
N TYR A 81 -5.75 -1.04 7.06
CA TYR A 81 -4.33 -0.90 6.74
C TYR A 81 -3.87 -1.94 5.73
N ALA A 82 -3.09 -1.51 4.75
CA ALA A 82 -2.62 -2.31 3.63
C ALA A 82 -3.73 -2.82 2.69
N GLY A 83 -4.95 -2.35 2.87
CA GLY A 83 -6.06 -2.54 1.96
C GLY A 83 -5.97 -1.64 0.73
N ALA A 84 -7.09 -1.41 0.08
CA ALA A 84 -7.21 -0.53 -1.07
C ALA A 84 -8.43 0.39 -0.94
N VAL A 85 -8.28 1.63 -1.37
CA VAL A 85 -9.36 2.61 -1.48
C VAL A 85 -9.38 3.15 -2.90
N GLY A 86 -10.54 3.14 -3.52
CA GLY A 86 -10.68 3.62 -4.88
C GLY A 86 -12.08 3.45 -5.43
N TYR A 87 -12.19 3.40 -6.73
CA TYR A 87 -13.47 3.25 -7.42
C TYR A 87 -13.37 2.38 -8.67
N PHE A 88 -14.47 1.76 -9.00
CA PHE A 88 -14.75 1.16 -10.30
C PHE A 88 -15.75 2.05 -11.03
N GLY A 89 -15.38 2.55 -12.20
CA GLY A 89 -16.24 3.36 -13.04
C GLY A 89 -17.12 2.50 -13.94
N PHE A 90 -18.32 2.98 -14.26
CA PHE A 90 -19.25 2.30 -15.19
C PHE A 90 -18.71 2.20 -16.62
N ASN A 91 -17.65 2.94 -16.94
CA ASN A 91 -16.95 2.88 -18.22
C ASN A 91 -15.82 1.81 -18.25
N GLY A 92 -15.71 0.96 -17.21
CA GLY A 92 -14.67 -0.07 -17.10
C GLY A 92 -13.33 0.43 -16.58
N ASN A 93 -13.18 1.73 -16.29
CA ASN A 93 -11.98 2.25 -15.64
C ASN A 93 -12.02 2.01 -14.13
N MET A 94 -10.84 1.93 -13.53
CA MET A 94 -10.70 1.88 -12.07
C MET A 94 -9.48 2.68 -11.65
N ASP A 95 -9.50 3.18 -10.42
CA ASP A 95 -8.35 3.80 -9.78
C ASP A 95 -8.36 3.49 -8.29
N PHE A 96 -7.25 2.95 -7.77
CA PHE A 96 -7.09 2.53 -6.39
C PHE A 96 -5.76 2.95 -5.82
N CYS A 97 -5.76 3.39 -4.57
CA CYS A 97 -4.55 3.56 -3.79
C CYS A 97 -4.47 2.54 -2.66
N ILE A 98 -3.26 2.30 -2.17
CA ILE A 98 -3.02 1.47 -0.99
C ILE A 98 -3.43 2.27 0.25
N THR A 99 -4.18 1.65 1.17
CA THR A 99 -4.56 2.27 2.43
C THR A 99 -3.37 2.28 3.40
N ILE A 100 -2.48 3.24 3.20
CA ILE A 100 -1.34 3.56 4.07
C ILE A 100 -1.36 5.05 4.40
N ARG A 101 -0.62 5.49 5.41
CA ARG A 101 -0.62 6.90 5.87
C ARG A 101 -2.04 7.40 6.16
N THR A 102 -2.88 6.52 6.70
CA THR A 102 -4.31 6.73 6.91
C THR A 102 -4.62 6.70 8.39
N ILE A 103 -5.43 7.65 8.83
CA ILE A 103 -6.01 7.69 10.17
C ILE A 103 -7.42 7.11 10.06
N THR A 104 -7.71 6.07 10.82
CA THR A 104 -9.05 5.48 10.90
C THR A 104 -9.76 5.97 12.15
N ILE A 105 -10.98 6.51 11.98
CA ILE A 105 -11.81 6.96 13.10
C ILE A 105 -13.09 6.12 13.12
N MET A 106 -13.27 5.36 14.18
CA MET A 106 -14.46 4.53 14.39
C MET A 106 -14.92 4.61 15.85
N LYS A 107 -16.21 4.90 16.08
CA LYS A 107 -16.82 4.91 17.42
C LYS A 107 -15.98 5.69 18.45
N ASN A 108 -15.61 6.92 18.14
CA ASN A 108 -14.76 7.78 18.98
C ASN A 108 -13.34 7.26 19.29
N ARG A 109 -12.88 6.26 18.53
CA ARG A 109 -11.49 5.78 18.60
C ARG A 109 -10.76 6.13 17.32
N LEU A 110 -9.60 6.73 17.48
CA LEU A 110 -8.67 7.00 16.41
C LEU A 110 -7.59 5.92 16.42
N SER A 111 -7.30 5.36 15.26
CA SER A 111 -6.23 4.38 15.10
C SER A 111 -5.35 4.71 13.91
N ILE A 112 -4.06 4.49 14.09
CA ILE A 112 -3.01 4.58 13.08
C ILE A 112 -2.32 3.24 13.05
N GLN A 113 -2.13 2.68 11.85
CA GLN A 113 -1.32 1.49 11.66
C GLN A 113 -0.22 1.77 10.65
N VAL A 114 0.98 1.32 10.98
CA VAL A 114 2.18 1.50 10.17
C VAL A 114 2.97 0.20 10.13
N GLY A 115 3.86 0.06 9.16
CA GLY A 115 4.73 -1.10 9.03
C GLY A 115 5.96 -0.77 8.20
N ALA A 116 6.95 -1.65 8.27
CA ALA A 116 8.16 -1.61 7.48
C ALA A 116 8.29 -2.87 6.61
N GLY A 117 8.99 -2.76 5.51
CA GLY A 117 9.35 -3.92 4.69
C GLY A 117 10.56 -4.63 5.29
N ILE A 118 10.46 -5.92 5.53
CA ILE A 118 11.52 -6.71 6.14
C ILE A 118 12.26 -7.50 5.05
N VAL A 119 13.58 -7.38 5.06
CA VAL A 119 14.50 -8.11 4.18
C VAL A 119 15.61 -8.75 5.03
N SER A 120 16.46 -9.59 4.41
CA SER A 120 17.53 -10.32 5.11
C SER A 120 18.49 -9.40 5.89
N ASP A 121 18.70 -8.20 5.38
CA ASP A 121 19.65 -7.23 5.95
C ASP A 121 18.98 -6.24 6.92
N SER A 122 17.67 -6.41 7.18
CA SER A 122 16.92 -5.54 8.09
C SER A 122 17.40 -5.68 9.53
N SER A 123 17.57 -4.55 10.20
CA SER A 123 17.83 -4.46 11.63
C SER A 123 16.54 -4.13 12.38
N PRO A 124 16.12 -4.90 13.39
CA PRO A 124 14.87 -4.68 14.11
C PRO A 124 14.70 -3.25 14.63
N ALA A 125 15.76 -2.66 15.18
CA ALA A 125 15.73 -1.29 15.69
C ALA A 125 15.50 -0.26 14.58
N ASN A 126 16.20 -0.40 13.44
CA ASN A 126 16.07 0.52 12.31
C ASN A 126 14.67 0.43 11.68
N GLU A 127 14.11 -0.78 11.55
CA GLU A 127 12.77 -0.98 11.01
C GLU A 127 11.70 -0.41 11.94
N TYR A 128 11.86 -0.57 13.24
CA TYR A 128 10.98 0.06 14.22
C TYR A 128 11.01 1.59 14.12
N ASP A 129 12.20 2.19 14.08
CA ASP A 129 12.36 3.64 13.89
C ASP A 129 11.76 4.12 12.57
N GLU A 130 11.84 3.31 11.51
CA GLU A 130 11.18 3.60 10.24
C GLU A 130 9.67 3.66 10.41
N THR A 131 9.06 2.73 11.15
CA THR A 131 7.61 2.77 11.41
C THR A 131 7.20 4.03 12.14
N LEU A 132 7.97 4.48 13.15
CA LEU A 132 7.70 5.72 13.86
C LEU A 132 7.81 6.95 12.96
N ARG A 133 8.83 7.01 12.10
CA ARG A 133 8.96 8.09 11.10
C ARG A 133 7.76 8.13 10.14
N LYS A 134 7.29 6.96 9.69
CA LYS A 134 6.10 6.85 8.83
C LYS A 134 4.81 7.34 9.50
N ALA A 135 4.70 7.17 10.83
CA ALA A 135 3.56 7.67 11.62
C ALA A 135 3.63 9.18 11.90
N GLY A 136 4.80 9.78 11.84
CA GLY A 136 5.06 11.14 12.33
C GLY A 136 4.15 12.24 11.77
N ALA A 137 3.83 12.20 10.47
CA ALA A 137 2.93 13.17 9.86
C ALA A 137 1.49 13.05 10.40
N MET A 138 1.04 11.83 10.68
CA MET A 138 -0.29 11.57 11.23
C MET A 138 -0.38 12.01 12.69
N PHE A 139 0.65 11.79 13.49
CA PHE A 139 0.72 12.30 14.86
C PHE A 139 0.68 13.82 14.90
N LYS A 140 1.47 14.51 14.06
CA LYS A 140 1.43 15.97 13.94
C LYS A 140 0.05 16.50 13.55
N ALA A 141 -0.67 15.81 12.67
CA ALA A 141 -2.03 16.20 12.30
C ALA A 141 -2.99 16.12 13.50
N ILE A 142 -2.86 15.08 14.33
CA ILE A 142 -3.69 14.91 15.53
C ILE A 142 -3.34 15.98 16.59
N GLU A 143 -2.07 16.28 16.79
CA GLU A 143 -1.62 17.31 17.72
C GLU A 143 -2.18 18.69 17.35
N ARG A 144 -2.14 19.06 16.07
CA ARG A 144 -2.74 20.32 15.59
C ARG A 144 -4.23 20.46 15.87
N VAL A 145 -4.98 19.35 15.76
CA VAL A 145 -6.42 19.39 16.09
C VAL A 145 -6.62 19.65 17.58
N LYS A 146 -5.85 19.00 18.45
CA LYS A 146 -5.91 19.21 19.90
C LYS A 146 -5.55 20.64 20.32
N GLU A 147 -4.55 21.24 19.70
CA GLU A 147 -4.15 22.63 19.96
C GLU A 147 -5.24 23.61 19.57
N ASN A 148 -5.94 23.36 18.46
CA ASN A 148 -7.04 24.24 18.02
C ASN A 148 -8.29 24.09 18.90
N ASP A 149 -8.58 22.90 19.44
CA ASP A 149 -9.71 22.69 20.37
C ASP A 149 -9.50 23.34 21.75
N THR A 150 -8.26 23.61 22.14
CA THR A 150 -7.94 24.32 23.39
C THR A 150 -7.94 25.85 23.26
N ALA A 151 -8.15 26.36 22.05
CA ALA A 151 -8.17 27.81 21.75
C ALA A 151 -9.58 28.43 21.77
N TYR A 152 -10.61 27.68 22.16
CA TYR A 152 -11.98 28.09 22.39
C TYR A 152 -12.37 27.66 23.80
#